data_8150c61ef255d19e214ce65967a1913a
#
_entry.id   8150c61ef255d19e214ce65967a1913a
#
_cell.length_a   1.000
_cell.length_b   1.000
_cell.length_c   1.000
_cell.angle_alpha   90.00
_cell.angle_beta   90.00
_cell.angle_gamma   90.00
#
_symmetry.space_group_name_H-M   'P 1'
#
loop_
_entity.id
_entity.type
_entity.pdbx_description
1 polymer ?
#
loop_
_entity_poly.entity_id
_entity_poly.type
_entity_poly.pdbx_seq_one_letter_code
_entity_poly.pdbx_strand_id
1 'polypeptide(L)'
;MTSLAVALDLLREAAARRWFLALGLALTGLLLLLLTSLRLEVVDGALAATRLFGKPLWHDIQAADVALRPVYRVASQIVFWGGLAFGVLSCADFAPALLSPGRIEHLLSLPVRRWELLVGTFLGVLVLAAGGAMYASAGLVVVLGSKTGVWTGWPVVSAVLAAIAFGGVYAGMLAVTVWVRSAALSAAAGASLVVLGVLATHRRSLLDLMGPGVGRSVFAALTAVVPPLGRMADAAGALASSAPLAPGGLVRLVLGTLAFAGSLLAVAVWRFERRDF
;
A
#
# COMPACT_ATOMS: atom_id res chain seq x y z
N MET A 1 3.65 28.88 -2.68
CA MET A 1 4.31 27.55 -2.62
C MET A 1 3.35 26.55 -3.23
N THR A 2 3.87 25.54 -3.91
CA THR A 2 3.01 24.52 -4.54
C THR A 2 2.82 23.34 -3.60
N SER A 3 1.74 22.57 -3.75
CA SER A 3 1.51 21.29 -3.03
C SER A 3 2.72 20.35 -3.10
N LEU A 4 3.53 20.46 -4.17
CA LEU A 4 4.78 19.71 -4.32
C LEU A 4 5.84 20.11 -3.27
N ALA A 5 5.93 21.38 -2.90
CA ALA A 5 6.88 21.82 -1.86
C ALA A 5 6.49 21.27 -0.48
N VAL A 6 5.18 21.21 -0.18
CA VAL A 6 4.67 20.58 1.04
C VAL A 6 4.96 19.06 1.05
N ALA A 7 4.79 18.39 -0.08
CA ALA A 7 5.13 16.97 -0.21
C ALA A 7 6.62 16.71 0.01
N LEU A 8 7.50 17.56 -0.56
CA LEU A 8 8.95 17.45 -0.36
C LEU A 8 9.37 17.70 1.09
N ASP A 9 8.74 18.67 1.77
CA ASP A 9 8.97 18.93 3.19
C ASP A 9 8.61 17.72 4.05
N LEU A 10 7.44 17.12 3.78
CA LEU A 10 7.02 15.88 4.45
C LEU A 10 8.01 14.72 4.23
N LEU A 11 8.53 14.56 3.01
CA LEU A 11 9.53 13.54 2.71
C LEU A 11 10.83 13.76 3.49
N ARG A 12 11.27 15.02 3.64
CA ARG A 12 12.43 15.38 4.46
C ARG A 12 12.16 15.09 5.94
N GLU A 13 10.99 15.46 6.43
CA GLU A 13 10.57 15.14 7.80
C GLU A 13 10.54 13.61 8.03
N ALA A 14 9.99 12.84 7.09
CA ALA A 14 9.99 11.38 7.16
C ALA A 14 11.41 10.80 7.18
N ALA A 15 12.29 11.29 6.32
CA ALA A 15 13.69 10.87 6.28
C ALA A 15 14.45 11.18 7.58
N ALA A 16 14.11 12.27 8.26
CA ALA A 16 14.69 12.64 9.55
C ALA A 16 14.18 11.78 10.73
N ARG A 17 13.06 11.09 10.56
CA ARG A 17 12.49 10.22 11.60
C ARG A 17 13.27 8.91 11.69
N ARG A 18 13.93 8.68 12.81
CA ARG A 18 14.81 7.51 13.06
C ARG A 18 14.15 6.17 12.76
N TRP A 19 12.86 6.03 12.97
CA TRP A 19 12.16 4.78 12.78
C TRP A 19 11.92 4.44 11.29
N PHE A 20 11.81 5.41 10.37
CA PHE A 20 11.84 5.15 8.93
C PHE A 20 13.21 4.62 8.47
N LEU A 21 14.30 5.17 9.04
CA LEU A 21 15.65 4.65 8.81
C LEU A 21 15.78 3.20 9.36
N ALA A 22 15.27 2.95 10.57
CA ALA A 22 15.29 1.62 11.17
C ALA A 22 14.52 0.61 10.31
N LEU A 23 13.37 1.00 9.74
CA LEU A 23 12.61 0.16 8.83
C LEU A 23 13.36 -0.11 7.52
N GLY A 24 13.94 0.92 6.91
CA GLY A 24 14.75 0.76 5.71
C GLY A 24 15.91 -0.22 5.93
N LEU A 25 16.59 -0.08 7.07
CA LEU A 25 17.65 -1.00 7.48
C LEU A 25 17.13 -2.42 7.74
N ALA A 26 15.99 -2.57 8.42
CA ALA A 26 15.37 -3.87 8.67
C ALA A 26 14.96 -4.57 7.38
N LEU A 27 14.36 -3.82 6.44
CA LEU A 27 13.99 -4.36 5.12
C LEU A 27 15.23 -4.74 4.30
N THR A 28 16.27 -3.90 4.31
CA THR A 28 17.56 -4.22 3.67
C THR A 28 18.21 -5.45 4.31
N GLY A 29 18.19 -5.53 5.63
CA GLY A 29 18.69 -6.70 6.38
C GLY A 29 17.92 -7.97 6.02
N LEU A 30 16.59 -7.90 5.90
CA LEU A 30 15.76 -9.03 5.45
C LEU A 30 16.10 -9.46 4.01
N LEU A 31 16.30 -8.51 3.10
CA LEU A 31 16.70 -8.82 1.72
C LEU A 31 18.09 -9.46 1.66
N LEU A 32 19.05 -8.98 2.44
CA LEU A 32 20.38 -9.56 2.57
C LEU A 32 20.33 -10.97 3.20
N LEU A 33 19.47 -11.15 4.20
CA LEU A 33 19.26 -12.46 4.81
C LEU A 33 18.66 -13.43 3.79
N LEU A 34 17.68 -13.01 2.99
CA LEU A 34 17.16 -13.82 1.89
C LEU A 34 18.23 -14.13 0.85
N LEU A 35 19.05 -13.15 0.48
CA LEU A 35 20.15 -13.32 -0.47
C LEU A 35 21.17 -14.37 0.01
N THR A 36 21.46 -14.43 1.30
CA THR A 36 22.45 -15.36 1.87
C THR A 36 21.86 -16.72 2.20
N SER A 37 20.61 -16.77 2.68
CA SER A 37 19.95 -18.00 3.14
C SER A 37 19.30 -18.82 2.03
N LEU A 38 18.90 -18.14 0.92
CA LEU A 38 18.26 -18.80 -0.20
C LEU A 38 19.31 -19.40 -1.13
N ARG A 39 19.32 -20.74 -1.23
CA ARG A 39 20.14 -21.50 -2.19
C ARG A 39 19.23 -22.05 -3.28
N LEU A 40 19.44 -21.58 -4.49
CA LEU A 40 18.74 -22.02 -5.70
C LEU A 40 19.75 -22.72 -6.59
N GLU A 41 19.55 -24.01 -6.85
CA GLU A 41 20.36 -24.78 -7.79
C GLU A 41 19.68 -24.70 -9.16
N VAL A 42 20.24 -23.88 -10.04
CA VAL A 42 19.80 -23.75 -11.42
C VAL A 42 20.73 -24.57 -12.31
N VAL A 43 20.19 -25.56 -12.98
CA VAL A 43 20.93 -26.40 -13.96
C VAL A 43 20.21 -26.24 -15.30
N ASP A 44 20.93 -25.79 -16.32
CA ASP A 44 20.42 -25.56 -17.68
C ASP A 44 19.12 -24.73 -17.77
N GLY A 45 19.02 -23.70 -16.92
CA GLY A 45 17.83 -22.83 -16.88
C GLY A 45 16.61 -23.42 -16.16
N ALA A 46 16.72 -24.63 -15.60
CA ALA A 46 15.71 -25.25 -14.76
C ALA A 46 16.11 -25.17 -13.29
N LEU A 47 15.14 -24.90 -12.40
CA LEU A 47 15.32 -25.01 -10.96
C LEU A 47 15.29 -26.50 -10.58
N ALA A 48 16.46 -27.06 -10.25
CA ALA A 48 16.60 -28.45 -9.85
C ALA A 48 16.26 -28.67 -8.37
N ALA A 49 16.60 -27.69 -7.50
CA ALA A 49 16.25 -27.73 -6.08
C ALA A 49 16.19 -26.31 -5.49
N THR A 50 15.22 -26.09 -4.61
CA THR A 50 15.12 -24.86 -3.82
C THR A 50 15.28 -25.19 -2.35
N ARG A 51 16.32 -24.64 -1.70
CA ARG A 51 16.57 -24.81 -0.28
C ARG A 51 16.53 -23.47 0.44
N LEU A 52 15.74 -23.39 1.50
CA LEU A 52 15.71 -22.25 2.42
C LEU A 52 16.21 -22.72 3.79
N PHE A 53 17.26 -22.08 4.32
CA PHE A 53 17.92 -22.49 5.57
C PHE A 53 18.31 -23.98 5.58
N GLY A 54 18.72 -24.54 4.40
CA GLY A 54 19.13 -25.95 4.27
C GLY A 54 17.99 -26.96 4.14
N LYS A 55 16.72 -26.55 4.29
CA LYS A 55 15.54 -27.42 4.10
C LYS A 55 15.05 -27.35 2.66
N PRO A 56 14.76 -28.49 1.99
CA PRO A 56 14.21 -28.49 0.64
C PRO A 56 12.77 -27.99 0.67
N LEU A 57 12.44 -27.04 -0.20
CA LEU A 57 11.09 -26.48 -0.36
C LEU A 57 10.33 -27.17 -1.49
N TRP A 58 11.01 -27.51 -2.57
CA TRP A 58 10.41 -28.10 -3.78
C TRP A 58 11.36 -29.13 -4.38
N HIS A 59 10.80 -30.18 -5.03
CA HIS A 59 11.54 -31.30 -5.60
C HIS A 59 11.33 -31.45 -7.12
N ASP A 60 10.40 -30.68 -7.71
CA ASP A 60 10.08 -30.80 -9.13
C ASP A 60 10.99 -29.92 -9.98
N ILE A 61 11.56 -30.50 -11.03
CA ILE A 61 12.37 -29.79 -12.00
C ILE A 61 11.44 -28.99 -12.91
N GLN A 62 11.46 -27.66 -12.77
CA GLN A 62 10.66 -26.74 -13.58
C GLN A 62 11.54 -25.64 -14.15
N ALA A 63 11.11 -25.05 -15.27
CA ALA A 63 11.77 -23.85 -15.80
C ALA A 63 11.77 -22.74 -14.73
N ALA A 64 12.89 -22.06 -14.55
CA ALA A 64 13.12 -21.13 -13.46
C ALA A 64 12.08 -19.99 -13.44
N ASP A 65 11.63 -19.53 -14.61
CA ASP A 65 10.60 -18.52 -14.74
C ASP A 65 9.23 -19.00 -14.23
N VAL A 66 8.87 -20.26 -14.45
CA VAL A 66 7.61 -20.87 -14.00
C VAL A 66 7.66 -21.09 -12.47
N ALA A 67 8.77 -21.64 -11.97
CA ALA A 67 8.96 -21.91 -10.56
C ALA A 67 9.00 -20.64 -9.69
N LEU A 68 9.42 -19.50 -10.24
CA LEU A 68 9.43 -18.22 -9.54
C LEU A 68 8.07 -17.51 -9.47
N ARG A 69 7.10 -17.86 -10.33
CA ARG A 69 5.78 -17.21 -10.35
C ARG A 69 5.04 -17.25 -9.01
N PRO A 70 4.91 -18.40 -8.32
CA PRO A 70 4.27 -18.45 -7.00
C PRO A 70 5.03 -17.64 -5.96
N VAL A 71 6.37 -17.60 -6.03
CA VAL A 71 7.21 -16.82 -5.11
C VAL A 71 6.91 -15.33 -5.26
N TYR A 72 6.92 -14.82 -6.50
CA TYR A 72 6.60 -13.42 -6.77
C TYR A 72 5.16 -13.06 -6.39
N ARG A 73 4.21 -13.99 -6.59
CA ARG A 73 2.82 -13.79 -6.19
C ARG A 73 2.67 -13.62 -4.68
N VAL A 74 3.24 -14.53 -3.91
CA VAL A 74 3.19 -14.48 -2.43
C VAL A 74 3.94 -13.25 -1.91
N ALA A 75 5.12 -12.97 -2.43
CA ALA A 75 5.91 -11.82 -2.04
C ALA A 75 5.18 -10.49 -2.34
N SER A 76 4.54 -10.36 -3.51
CA SER A 76 3.73 -9.20 -3.85
C SER A 76 2.55 -9.03 -2.89
N GLN A 77 1.90 -10.11 -2.46
CA GLN A 77 0.83 -10.04 -1.44
C GLN A 77 1.37 -9.62 -0.08
N ILE A 78 2.56 -10.10 0.31
CA ILE A 78 3.22 -9.66 1.56
C ILE A 78 3.55 -8.16 1.49
N VAL A 79 4.10 -7.69 0.38
CA VAL A 79 4.38 -6.25 0.17
C VAL A 79 3.09 -5.43 0.20
N PHE A 80 2.01 -5.93 -0.41
CA PHE A 80 0.72 -5.26 -0.43
C PHE A 80 0.13 -5.13 0.98
N TRP A 81 -0.09 -6.23 1.67
CA TRP A 81 -0.74 -6.23 3.00
C TRP A 81 0.17 -5.67 4.09
N GLY A 82 1.46 -6.01 4.05
CA GLY A 82 2.47 -5.47 4.96
C GLY A 82 2.64 -3.96 4.76
N GLY A 83 2.66 -3.50 3.51
CA GLY A 83 2.70 -2.08 3.15
C GLY A 83 1.47 -1.31 3.64
N LEU A 84 0.26 -1.88 3.49
CA LEU A 84 -0.97 -1.28 4.02
C LEU A 84 -0.96 -1.19 5.55
N ALA A 85 -0.66 -2.29 6.24
CA ALA A 85 -0.64 -2.34 7.70
C ALA A 85 0.41 -1.38 8.27
N PHE A 86 1.61 -1.43 7.70
CA PHE A 86 2.70 -0.54 8.08
C PHE A 86 2.37 0.92 7.77
N GLY A 87 1.85 1.21 6.58
CA GLY A 87 1.47 2.57 6.17
C GLY A 87 0.41 3.18 7.07
N VAL A 88 -0.61 2.40 7.49
CA VAL A 88 -1.63 2.86 8.44
C VAL A 88 -1.00 3.26 9.77
N LEU A 89 -0.10 2.44 10.31
CA LEU A 89 0.53 2.73 11.61
C LEU A 89 1.50 3.90 11.51
N SER A 90 2.32 3.93 10.45
CA SER A 90 3.41 4.89 10.33
C SER A 90 2.99 6.26 9.85
N CYS A 91 1.94 6.35 9.07
CA CYS A 91 1.49 7.61 8.52
C CYS A 91 0.34 8.24 9.31
N ALA A 92 -0.12 7.59 10.38
CA ALA A 92 -1.26 8.04 11.18
C ALA A 92 -1.03 9.41 11.85
N ASP A 93 0.19 9.76 12.18
CA ASP A 93 0.53 11.00 12.88
C ASP A 93 0.91 12.16 11.96
N PHE A 94 1.18 11.94 10.66
CA PHE A 94 1.56 13.04 9.76
C PHE A 94 0.48 14.11 9.64
N ALA A 95 -0.76 13.72 9.45
CA ALA A 95 -1.86 14.66 9.32
C ALA A 95 -2.21 15.37 10.65
N PRO A 96 -2.31 14.69 11.81
CA PRO A 96 -2.47 15.36 13.10
C PRO A 96 -1.31 16.30 13.44
N ALA A 97 -0.08 15.91 13.14
CA ALA A 97 1.11 16.74 13.35
C ALA A 97 1.06 18.04 12.51
N LEU A 98 0.56 17.96 11.27
CA LEU A 98 0.32 19.15 10.44
C LEU A 98 -0.68 20.12 11.09
N LEU A 99 -1.73 19.57 11.75
CA LEU A 99 -2.81 20.32 12.36
C LEU A 99 -2.53 20.73 13.81
N SER A 100 -1.30 20.51 14.33
CA SER A 100 -0.93 20.89 15.69
C SER A 100 -0.93 22.41 15.86
N PRO A 101 -1.35 22.92 17.03
CA PRO A 101 -1.27 24.34 17.36
C PRO A 101 0.16 24.87 17.18
N GLY A 102 0.31 26.10 16.73
CA GLY A 102 1.60 26.70 16.39
C GLY A 102 2.13 26.34 15.00
N ARG A 103 2.12 25.04 14.62
CA ARG A 103 2.55 24.62 13.27
C ARG A 103 1.56 25.06 12.20
N ILE A 104 0.27 24.83 12.42
CA ILE A 104 -0.77 25.22 11.44
C ILE A 104 -0.84 26.75 11.29
N GLU A 105 -0.69 27.52 12.37
CA GLU A 105 -0.69 28.98 12.35
C GLU A 105 0.52 29.50 11.54
N HIS A 106 1.68 28.92 11.77
CA HIS A 106 2.87 29.25 10.99
C HIS A 106 2.70 28.92 9.50
N LEU A 107 2.14 27.75 9.16
CA LEU A 107 1.91 27.37 7.77
C LEU A 107 0.88 28.26 7.07
N LEU A 108 -0.15 28.70 7.81
CA LEU A 108 -1.16 29.61 7.27
C LEU A 108 -0.69 31.05 7.15
N SER A 109 0.40 31.45 7.80
CA SER A 109 1.04 32.76 7.59
C SER A 109 1.84 32.84 6.28
N LEU A 110 2.15 31.68 5.68
CA LEU A 110 2.79 31.61 4.36
C LEU A 110 1.72 31.78 3.25
N PRO A 111 2.11 32.25 2.05
CA PRO A 111 1.17 32.40 0.92
C PRO A 111 0.82 31.03 0.30
N VAL A 112 0.22 30.15 1.09
CA VAL A 112 -0.18 28.79 0.70
C VAL A 112 -1.68 28.65 0.85
N ARG A 113 -2.35 28.09 -0.14
CA ARG A 113 -3.77 27.79 -0.03
C ARG A 113 -4.00 26.59 0.89
N ARG A 114 -5.06 26.64 1.69
CA ARG A 114 -5.38 25.57 2.67
C ARG A 114 -5.45 24.18 2.04
N TRP A 115 -6.07 24.05 0.88
CA TRP A 115 -6.15 22.77 0.17
C TRP A 115 -4.79 22.24 -0.28
N GLU A 116 -3.81 23.12 -0.61
CA GLU A 116 -2.47 22.72 -1.03
C GLU A 116 -1.71 22.01 0.10
N LEU A 117 -1.99 22.35 1.36
CA LEU A 117 -1.40 21.69 2.52
C LEU A 117 -1.87 20.24 2.63
N LEU A 118 -3.19 19.98 2.52
CA LEU A 118 -3.74 18.64 2.60
C LEU A 118 -3.35 17.78 1.40
N VAL A 119 -3.46 18.32 0.19
CA VAL A 119 -3.07 17.61 -1.04
C VAL A 119 -1.57 17.34 -1.05
N GLY A 120 -0.75 18.30 -0.62
CA GLY A 120 0.69 18.12 -0.51
C GLY A 120 1.06 17.02 0.49
N THR A 121 0.41 16.98 1.65
CA THR A 121 0.59 15.91 2.64
C THR A 121 0.15 14.56 2.08
N PHE A 122 -1.00 14.50 1.41
CA PHE A 122 -1.48 13.29 0.75
C PHE A 122 -0.47 12.76 -0.27
N LEU A 123 0.00 13.62 -1.16
CA LEU A 123 1.00 13.26 -2.18
C LEU A 123 2.33 12.83 -1.57
N GLY A 124 2.82 13.54 -0.55
CA GLY A 124 4.06 13.19 0.15
C GLY A 124 4.00 11.81 0.77
N VAL A 125 2.90 11.47 1.45
CA VAL A 125 2.70 10.14 2.03
C VAL A 125 2.52 9.08 0.95
N LEU A 126 1.85 9.38 -0.15
CA LEU A 126 1.69 8.45 -1.27
C LEU A 126 3.05 8.12 -1.93
N VAL A 127 3.90 9.13 -2.13
CA VAL A 127 5.27 8.94 -2.65
C VAL A 127 6.10 8.10 -1.69
N LEU A 128 6.00 8.33 -0.38
CA LEU A 128 6.69 7.55 0.63
C LEU A 128 6.27 6.07 0.61
N ALA A 129 4.96 5.81 0.56
CA ALA A 129 4.40 4.46 0.48
C ALA A 129 4.80 3.75 -0.82
N ALA A 130 4.70 4.46 -1.95
CA ALA A 130 5.12 3.94 -3.26
C ALA A 130 6.62 3.60 -3.27
N GLY A 131 7.46 4.50 -2.75
CA GLY A 131 8.90 4.31 -2.65
C GLY A 131 9.25 3.09 -1.80
N GLY A 132 8.61 2.90 -0.64
CA GLY A 132 8.81 1.75 0.21
C GLY A 132 8.38 0.42 -0.45
N ALA A 133 7.20 0.39 -1.08
CA ALA A 133 6.71 -0.79 -1.79
C ALA A 133 7.58 -1.14 -3.02
N MET A 134 8.00 -0.13 -3.78
CA MET A 134 8.91 -0.32 -4.91
C MET A 134 10.28 -0.81 -4.48
N TYR A 135 10.83 -0.25 -3.38
CA TYR A 135 12.11 -0.68 -2.82
C TYR A 135 12.08 -2.16 -2.40
N ALA A 136 11.02 -2.59 -1.69
CA ALA A 136 10.83 -3.98 -1.30
C ALA A 136 10.74 -4.91 -2.51
N SER A 137 9.92 -4.54 -3.50
CA SER A 137 9.74 -5.34 -4.72
C SER A 137 10.98 -5.38 -5.60
N ALA A 138 11.67 -4.26 -5.78
CA ALA A 138 12.92 -4.19 -6.54
C ALA A 138 14.04 -5.00 -5.85
N GLY A 139 14.16 -4.88 -4.53
CA GLY A 139 15.11 -5.67 -3.75
C GLY A 139 14.89 -7.17 -3.92
N LEU A 140 13.63 -7.61 -3.89
CA LEU A 140 13.29 -9.02 -4.15
C LEU A 140 13.68 -9.46 -5.57
N VAL A 141 13.41 -8.62 -6.59
CA VAL A 141 13.81 -8.90 -7.98
C VAL A 141 15.33 -9.03 -8.08
N VAL A 142 16.08 -8.15 -7.42
CA VAL A 142 17.55 -8.22 -7.38
C VAL A 142 18.03 -9.52 -6.71
N VAL A 143 17.46 -9.88 -5.56
CA VAL A 143 17.81 -11.12 -4.84
C VAL A 143 17.53 -12.35 -5.71
N LEU A 144 16.35 -12.49 -6.27
CA LEU A 144 15.97 -13.64 -7.06
C LEU A 144 16.71 -13.66 -8.43
N GLY A 145 16.78 -12.50 -9.08
CA GLY A 145 17.46 -12.37 -10.38
C GLY A 145 18.96 -12.70 -10.29
N SER A 146 19.65 -12.28 -9.21
CA SER A 146 21.07 -12.62 -8.99
C SER A 146 21.29 -14.11 -8.74
N LYS A 147 20.30 -14.84 -8.22
CA LYS A 147 20.39 -16.28 -7.93
C LYS A 147 19.95 -17.16 -9.09
N THR A 148 19.01 -16.71 -9.90
CA THR A 148 18.39 -17.53 -10.95
C THR A 148 18.74 -17.08 -12.36
N GLY A 149 19.30 -15.88 -12.52
CA GLY A 149 19.52 -15.26 -13.84
C GLY A 149 18.23 -14.73 -14.50
N VAL A 150 17.05 -14.97 -13.87
CA VAL A 150 15.75 -14.51 -14.42
C VAL A 150 15.40 -13.13 -13.87
N TRP A 151 15.40 -12.14 -14.74
CA TRP A 151 15.07 -10.75 -14.39
C TRP A 151 13.68 -10.39 -14.89
N THR A 152 12.84 -9.86 -14.00
CA THR A 152 11.48 -9.42 -14.32
C THR A 152 11.15 -8.11 -13.62
N GLY A 153 10.49 -7.18 -14.33
CA GLY A 153 10.05 -5.90 -13.75
C GLY A 153 8.64 -5.95 -13.15
N TRP A 154 7.88 -7.00 -13.39
CA TRP A 154 6.48 -7.10 -13.00
C TRP A 154 6.21 -6.95 -11.49
N PRO A 155 7.05 -7.47 -10.56
CA PRO A 155 6.87 -7.24 -9.14
C PRO A 155 6.97 -5.75 -8.75
N VAL A 156 7.83 -4.97 -9.41
CA VAL A 156 7.94 -3.53 -9.17
C VAL A 156 6.69 -2.80 -9.68
N VAL A 157 6.19 -3.19 -10.86
CA VAL A 157 4.94 -2.63 -11.39
C VAL A 157 3.75 -2.97 -10.47
N SER A 158 3.71 -4.18 -9.91
CA SER A 158 2.66 -4.59 -8.97
C SER A 158 2.65 -3.76 -7.68
N ALA A 159 3.80 -3.24 -7.24
CA ALA A 159 3.89 -2.36 -6.07
C ALA A 159 3.12 -1.04 -6.24
N VAL A 160 2.90 -0.58 -7.47
CA VAL A 160 2.06 0.59 -7.77
C VAL A 160 0.61 0.35 -7.31
N LEU A 161 0.10 -0.88 -7.45
CA LEU A 161 -1.26 -1.21 -6.98
C LEU A 161 -1.36 -1.13 -5.45
N ALA A 162 -0.32 -1.52 -4.72
CA ALA A 162 -0.26 -1.36 -3.27
C ALA A 162 -0.28 0.13 -2.88
N ALA A 163 0.47 0.98 -3.59
CA ALA A 163 0.48 2.42 -3.35
C ALA A 163 -0.89 3.06 -3.64
N ILE A 164 -1.57 2.67 -4.72
CA ILE A 164 -2.92 3.16 -5.06
C ILE A 164 -3.93 2.73 -3.99
N ALA A 165 -3.87 1.46 -3.55
CA ALA A 165 -4.73 0.95 -2.48
C ALA A 165 -4.52 1.72 -1.17
N PHE A 166 -3.26 1.96 -0.80
CA PHE A 166 -2.91 2.75 0.37
C PHE A 166 -3.39 4.20 0.25
N GLY A 167 -3.32 4.80 -0.95
CA GLY A 167 -3.88 6.13 -1.22
C GLY A 167 -5.37 6.22 -0.88
N GLY A 168 -6.17 5.19 -1.19
CA GLY A 168 -7.57 5.09 -0.79
C GLY A 168 -7.76 5.07 0.74
N VAL A 169 -6.95 4.26 1.43
CA VAL A 169 -6.96 4.16 2.90
C VAL A 169 -6.52 5.47 3.55
N TYR A 170 -5.42 6.06 3.06
CA TYR A 170 -4.87 7.29 3.63
C TYR A 170 -5.77 8.51 3.39
N ALA A 171 -6.50 8.57 2.28
CA ALA A 171 -7.52 9.60 2.07
C ALA A 171 -8.61 9.56 3.16
N GLY A 172 -9.03 8.36 3.57
CA GLY A 172 -9.95 8.20 4.70
C GLY A 172 -9.35 8.59 6.05
N MET A 173 -8.09 8.23 6.29
CA MET A 173 -7.34 8.65 7.48
C MET A 173 -7.26 10.19 7.56
N LEU A 174 -6.94 10.85 6.46
CA LEU A 174 -6.93 12.31 6.34
C LEU A 174 -8.30 12.92 6.63
N ALA A 175 -9.36 12.37 6.04
CA ALA A 175 -10.70 12.86 6.26
C ALA A 175 -11.06 12.84 7.76
N VAL A 176 -10.82 11.72 8.44
CA VAL A 176 -11.07 11.61 9.90
C VAL A 176 -10.20 12.57 10.69
N THR A 177 -8.93 12.73 10.33
CA THR A 177 -8.00 13.62 11.05
C THR A 177 -8.43 15.08 11.00
N VAL A 178 -8.97 15.55 9.89
CA VAL A 178 -9.51 16.92 9.80
C VAL A 178 -10.63 17.17 10.81
N TRP A 179 -11.38 16.13 11.20
CA TRP A 179 -12.46 16.24 12.21
C TRP A 179 -11.93 16.16 13.65
N VAL A 180 -11.05 15.22 13.94
CA VAL A 180 -10.75 14.82 15.32
C VAL A 180 -9.31 15.16 15.79
N ARG A 181 -8.40 15.44 14.87
CA ARG A 181 -6.96 15.77 15.17
C ARG A 181 -6.25 14.74 16.05
N SER A 182 -6.58 13.46 15.93
CA SER A 182 -6.01 12.36 16.72
C SER A 182 -5.34 11.34 15.84
N ALA A 183 -4.07 11.03 16.12
CA ALA A 183 -3.33 9.98 15.41
C ALA A 183 -3.94 8.59 15.63
N ALA A 184 -4.41 8.31 16.85
CA ALA A 184 -5.03 7.02 17.18
C ALA A 184 -6.33 6.81 16.39
N LEU A 185 -7.19 7.85 16.26
CA LEU A 185 -8.42 7.76 15.50
C LEU A 185 -8.17 7.73 14.00
N SER A 186 -7.12 8.40 13.52
CA SER A 186 -6.65 8.28 12.14
C SER A 186 -6.23 6.84 11.83
N ALA A 187 -5.40 6.23 12.69
CA ALA A 187 -4.99 4.84 12.55
C ALA A 187 -6.18 3.87 12.60
N ALA A 188 -7.11 4.08 13.55
CA ALA A 188 -8.32 3.27 13.67
C ALA A 188 -9.20 3.36 12.42
N ALA A 189 -9.35 4.55 11.84
CA ALA A 189 -10.06 4.74 10.56
C ALA A 189 -9.38 4.00 9.41
N GLY A 190 -8.05 4.10 9.32
CA GLY A 190 -7.27 3.35 8.33
C GLY A 190 -7.43 1.84 8.48
N ALA A 191 -7.28 1.32 9.70
CA ALA A 191 -7.48 -0.10 10.00
C ALA A 191 -8.92 -0.56 9.67
N SER A 192 -9.93 0.23 10.02
CA SER A 192 -11.33 -0.05 9.69
C SER A 192 -11.57 -0.10 8.19
N LEU A 193 -10.97 0.82 7.42
CA LEU A 193 -11.05 0.80 5.95
C LEU A 193 -10.37 -0.42 5.34
N VAL A 194 -9.23 -0.87 5.90
CA VAL A 194 -8.57 -2.10 5.46
C VAL A 194 -9.48 -3.30 5.71
N VAL A 195 -10.06 -3.43 6.91
CA VAL A 195 -11.00 -4.52 7.24
C VAL A 195 -12.22 -4.49 6.32
N LEU A 196 -12.84 -3.31 6.13
CA LEU A 196 -13.98 -3.14 5.22
C LEU A 196 -13.63 -3.49 3.77
N GLY A 197 -12.41 -3.15 3.32
CA GLY A 197 -11.92 -3.50 1.98
C GLY A 197 -11.72 -5.01 1.78
N VAL A 198 -11.31 -5.72 2.83
CA VAL A 198 -11.28 -7.20 2.84
C VAL A 198 -12.70 -7.76 2.77
N LEU A 199 -13.62 -7.25 3.60
CA LEU A 199 -15.02 -7.65 3.59
C LEU A 199 -15.70 -7.37 2.24
N ALA A 200 -15.39 -6.22 1.61
CA ALA A 200 -15.89 -5.85 0.29
C ALA A 200 -15.43 -6.83 -0.81
N THR A 201 -14.28 -7.46 -0.64
CA THR A 201 -13.80 -8.51 -1.55
C THR A 201 -14.71 -9.73 -1.55
N HIS A 202 -15.18 -10.13 -0.37
CA HIS A 202 -16.03 -11.30 -0.15
C HIS A 202 -17.53 -10.93 -0.06
N ARG A 203 -17.90 -9.73 -0.54
CA ARG A 203 -19.24 -9.17 -0.41
C ARG A 203 -20.36 -10.15 -0.80
N ARG A 204 -20.22 -10.83 -1.95
CA ARG A 204 -21.26 -11.74 -2.44
C ARG A 204 -21.47 -12.90 -1.47
N SER A 205 -20.40 -13.62 -1.14
CA SER A 205 -20.46 -14.76 -0.23
C SER A 205 -21.00 -14.39 1.16
N LEU A 206 -20.62 -13.20 1.66
CA LEU A 206 -21.10 -12.72 2.96
C LEU A 206 -22.60 -12.33 2.91
N LEU A 207 -23.04 -11.69 1.83
CA LEU A 207 -24.46 -11.37 1.64
C LEU A 207 -25.33 -12.60 1.50
N ASP A 208 -24.81 -13.68 0.92
CA ASP A 208 -25.54 -14.95 0.78
C ASP A 208 -25.71 -15.68 2.12
N LEU A 209 -24.78 -15.44 3.07
CA LEU A 209 -24.87 -15.96 4.44
C LEU A 209 -25.78 -15.11 5.34
N MET A 210 -26.05 -13.86 4.97
CA MET A 210 -26.88 -12.94 5.75
C MET A 210 -28.37 -13.10 5.36
N GLY A 211 -29.21 -13.35 6.33
CA GLY A 211 -30.65 -13.32 6.16
C GLY A 211 -31.18 -11.93 5.71
N PRO A 212 -32.40 -11.84 5.17
CA PRO A 212 -33.00 -10.56 4.81
C PRO A 212 -33.22 -9.68 6.06
N GLY A 213 -32.77 -8.42 6.00
CA GLY A 213 -32.88 -7.49 7.11
C GLY A 213 -32.03 -6.22 6.93
N VAL A 214 -32.20 -5.29 7.87
CA VAL A 214 -31.49 -4.00 7.87
C VAL A 214 -29.96 -4.19 7.86
N GLY A 215 -29.45 -5.15 8.61
CA GLY A 215 -28.01 -5.45 8.66
C GLY A 215 -27.44 -5.81 7.28
N ARG A 216 -28.14 -6.63 6.49
CA ARG A 216 -27.76 -6.96 5.11
C ARG A 216 -27.71 -5.70 4.22
N SER A 217 -28.69 -4.82 4.33
CA SER A 217 -28.76 -3.60 3.53
C SER A 217 -27.63 -2.62 3.90
N VAL A 218 -27.35 -2.44 5.19
CA VAL A 218 -26.26 -1.62 5.69
C VAL A 218 -24.91 -2.18 5.23
N PHE A 219 -24.68 -3.46 5.40
CA PHE A 219 -23.46 -4.14 4.95
C PHE A 219 -23.28 -4.01 3.44
N ALA A 220 -24.35 -4.22 2.67
CA ALA A 220 -24.33 -4.07 1.22
C ALA A 220 -23.97 -2.65 0.78
N ALA A 221 -24.51 -1.63 1.46
CA ALA A 221 -24.22 -0.21 1.17
C ALA A 221 -22.76 0.13 1.50
N LEU A 222 -22.28 -0.22 2.70
CA LEU A 222 -20.91 0.05 3.13
C LEU A 222 -19.88 -0.59 2.20
N THR A 223 -20.07 -1.90 1.89
CA THR A 223 -19.15 -2.64 1.02
C THR A 223 -19.29 -2.32 -0.47
N ALA A 224 -20.31 -1.55 -0.87
CA ALA A 224 -20.45 -1.06 -2.24
C ALA A 224 -19.54 0.15 -2.51
N VAL A 225 -19.32 0.98 -1.49
CA VAL A 225 -18.56 2.24 -1.59
C VAL A 225 -17.07 1.98 -1.41
N VAL A 226 -16.70 1.09 -0.50
CA VAL A 226 -15.28 0.82 -0.18
C VAL A 226 -14.64 -0.07 -1.27
N PRO A 227 -13.45 0.29 -1.76
CA PRO A 227 -12.75 -0.51 -2.77
C PRO A 227 -12.40 -1.91 -2.23
N PRO A 228 -12.57 -2.98 -3.04
CA PRO A 228 -12.27 -4.35 -2.64
C PRO A 228 -10.77 -4.61 -2.62
N LEU A 229 -10.10 -4.30 -1.49
CA LEU A 229 -8.65 -4.37 -1.33
C LEU A 229 -8.07 -5.77 -1.59
N GLY A 230 -8.79 -6.84 -1.25
CA GLY A 230 -8.34 -8.19 -1.55
C GLY A 230 -8.26 -8.46 -3.05
N ARG A 231 -9.20 -7.96 -3.86
CA ARG A 231 -9.10 -8.06 -5.32
C ARG A 231 -7.91 -7.28 -5.87
N MET A 232 -7.56 -6.14 -5.25
CA MET A 232 -6.36 -5.40 -5.63
C MET A 232 -5.09 -6.17 -5.27
N ALA A 233 -5.06 -6.83 -4.09
CA ALA A 233 -3.96 -7.71 -3.69
C ALA A 233 -3.82 -8.91 -4.64
N ASP A 234 -4.93 -9.53 -5.03
CA ASP A 234 -4.93 -10.64 -5.99
C ASP A 234 -4.44 -10.18 -7.38
N ALA A 235 -4.87 -8.99 -7.82
CA ALA A 235 -4.40 -8.40 -9.08
C ALA A 235 -2.91 -8.06 -9.02
N ALA A 236 -2.42 -7.53 -7.88
CA ALA A 236 -1.00 -7.28 -7.67
C ALA A 236 -0.19 -8.59 -7.72
N GLY A 237 -0.66 -9.64 -7.05
CA GLY A 237 -0.04 -10.96 -7.09
C GLY A 237 -0.03 -11.59 -8.50
N ALA A 238 -1.15 -11.47 -9.23
CA ALA A 238 -1.24 -11.95 -10.60
C ALA A 238 -0.29 -11.18 -11.53
N LEU A 239 -0.22 -9.85 -11.40
CA LEU A 239 0.69 -9.02 -12.17
C LEU A 239 2.16 -9.37 -11.88
N ALA A 240 2.53 -9.51 -10.62
CA ALA A 240 3.89 -9.88 -10.20
C ALA A 240 4.33 -11.24 -10.75
N SER A 241 3.40 -12.19 -10.86
CA SER A 241 3.65 -13.53 -11.40
C SER A 241 3.47 -13.63 -12.91
N SER A 242 3.27 -12.51 -13.62
CA SER A 242 2.99 -12.48 -15.07
C SER A 242 1.77 -13.34 -15.47
N ALA A 243 0.83 -13.53 -14.54
CA ALA A 243 -0.41 -14.26 -14.84
C ALA A 243 -1.36 -13.40 -15.69
N PRO A 244 -2.15 -14.01 -16.58
CA PRO A 244 -3.09 -13.26 -17.42
C PRO A 244 -4.13 -12.55 -16.54
N LEU A 245 -4.28 -11.26 -16.74
CA LEU A 245 -5.28 -10.42 -16.11
C LEU A 245 -6.27 -9.91 -17.15
N ALA A 246 -7.56 -9.91 -16.81
CA ALA A 246 -8.56 -9.24 -17.62
C ALA A 246 -8.35 -7.71 -17.52
N PRO A 247 -7.90 -7.03 -18.60
CA PRO A 247 -7.50 -5.62 -18.50
C PRO A 247 -8.64 -4.71 -18.03
N GLY A 248 -9.87 -4.97 -18.46
CA GLY A 248 -11.04 -4.20 -18.01
C GLY A 248 -11.34 -4.35 -16.51
N GLY A 249 -11.01 -5.50 -15.91
CA GLY A 249 -11.14 -5.72 -14.48
C GLY A 249 -10.17 -4.89 -13.66
N LEU A 250 -8.90 -4.86 -14.07
CA LEU A 250 -7.85 -4.07 -13.41
C LEU A 250 -8.14 -2.56 -13.50
N VAL A 251 -8.47 -2.06 -14.69
CA VAL A 251 -8.81 -0.64 -14.90
C VAL A 251 -9.98 -0.22 -14.00
N ARG A 252 -11.04 -1.03 -13.92
CA ARG A 252 -12.19 -0.74 -13.05
C ARG A 252 -11.79 -0.69 -11.58
N LEU A 253 -10.93 -1.59 -11.11
CA LEU A 253 -10.44 -1.61 -9.72
C LEU A 253 -9.62 -0.35 -9.41
N VAL A 254 -8.70 0.00 -10.27
CA VAL A 254 -7.85 1.19 -10.11
C VAL A 254 -8.68 2.46 -10.13
N LEU A 255 -9.53 2.65 -11.15
CA LEU A 255 -10.39 3.84 -11.27
C LEU A 255 -11.37 3.95 -10.10
N GLY A 256 -11.96 2.83 -9.66
CA GLY A 256 -12.84 2.81 -8.48
C GLY A 256 -12.12 3.24 -7.21
N THR A 257 -10.89 2.77 -6.99
CA THR A 257 -10.08 3.15 -5.83
C THR A 257 -9.64 4.60 -5.89
N LEU A 258 -9.24 5.10 -7.07
CA LEU A 258 -8.88 6.52 -7.25
C LEU A 258 -10.09 7.44 -7.07
N ALA A 259 -11.26 7.06 -7.56
CA ALA A 259 -12.50 7.82 -7.36
C ALA A 259 -12.88 7.87 -5.87
N PHE A 260 -12.76 6.75 -5.16
CA PHE A 260 -12.95 6.68 -3.71
C PHE A 260 -11.98 7.58 -2.96
N ALA A 261 -10.68 7.49 -3.25
CA ALA A 261 -9.65 8.33 -2.65
C ALA A 261 -9.91 9.82 -2.93
N GLY A 262 -10.22 10.16 -4.19
CA GLY A 262 -10.52 11.53 -4.61
C GLY A 262 -11.75 12.10 -3.91
N SER A 263 -12.82 11.32 -3.74
CA SER A 263 -14.03 11.75 -3.03
C SER A 263 -13.77 12.05 -1.56
N LEU A 264 -13.02 11.17 -0.86
CA LEU A 264 -12.66 11.38 0.54
C LEU A 264 -11.70 12.56 0.71
N LEU A 265 -10.75 12.72 -0.20
CA LEU A 265 -9.84 13.86 -0.19
C LEU A 265 -10.59 15.17 -0.44
N ALA A 266 -11.55 15.19 -1.38
CA ALA A 266 -12.40 16.35 -1.63
C ALA A 266 -13.23 16.74 -0.40
N VAL A 267 -13.80 15.76 0.31
CA VAL A 267 -14.52 15.99 1.57
C VAL A 267 -13.58 16.55 2.65
N ALA A 268 -12.37 16.00 2.77
CA ALA A 268 -11.36 16.47 3.72
C ALA A 268 -10.97 17.93 3.42
N VAL A 269 -10.71 18.26 2.16
CA VAL A 269 -10.37 19.63 1.71
C VAL A 269 -11.51 20.58 1.97
N TRP A 270 -12.73 20.23 1.54
CA TRP A 270 -13.91 21.04 1.77
C TRP A 270 -14.15 21.37 3.25
N ARG A 271 -13.97 20.38 4.12
CA ARG A 271 -14.10 20.57 5.58
C ARG A 271 -12.98 21.43 6.15
N PHE A 272 -11.75 21.23 5.67
CA PHE A 272 -10.59 21.97 6.11
C PHE A 272 -10.64 23.46 5.75
N GLU A 273 -11.15 23.81 4.56
CA GLU A 273 -11.30 25.20 4.11
C GLU A 273 -12.32 25.98 4.96
N ARG A 274 -13.34 25.29 5.47
CA ARG A 274 -14.40 25.89 6.30
C ARG A 274 -14.10 25.90 7.81
N ARG A 275 -12.93 25.43 8.18
CA ARG A 275 -12.54 25.40 9.59
C ARG A 275 -11.78 26.66 9.97
N ASP A 276 -12.21 27.31 11.06
CA ASP A 276 -11.48 28.40 11.69
C ASP A 276 -10.36 27.81 12.58
N PHE A 277 -9.18 28.44 12.52
CA PHE A 277 -7.98 28.04 13.27
C PHE A 277 -7.48 29.20 14.11
#